data_bf848f52043e3fcda2c21ae2e1c63c26
#
_entry.id   bf848f52043e3fcda2c21ae2e1c63c26
#
_cell.length_a   1.000
_cell.length_b   1.000
_cell.length_c   1.000
_cell.angle_alpha   90.00
_cell.angle_beta   90.00
_cell.angle_gamma   90.00
#
_symmetry.space_group_name_H-M   'P 1'
#
loop_
_entity.id
_entity.type
_entity.pdbx_description
1 polymer ?
#
loop_
_entity_poly.entity_id
_entity_poly.type
_entity_poly.pdbx_seq_one_letter_code
_entity_poly.pdbx_strand_id
1 'polypeptide(L)'
;SDVMAYAYNGTNLFKSKMEGFSTVAALYMEQVQIVTTNPEIKNVSDLAGKSVSIGAPGSGVYFNAIDVLNAYDLKESDISAVYQSFGDSAESLKDKKIDAAFIVAGAPTTAIVDLSTSAQVYLVSIDDEHMDKLLSSSPYYSAYTITADVYGTPEDVQTVAVAAVVLVRDDVSDDAVYTFVSTIFDN
;
A
#
# COMPACT_ATOMS: atom_id res chain seq x y z
N SER A 1 -3.73 4.16 -8.16
CA SER A 1 -4.50 5.38 -8.52
C SER A 1 -3.88 6.67 -7.95
N ASP A 2 -3.41 6.66 -6.73
CA ASP A 2 -2.81 7.80 -6.01
C ASP A 2 -1.52 8.31 -6.69
N VAL A 3 -0.56 7.44 -6.99
CA VAL A 3 0.70 7.81 -7.69
C VAL A 3 0.43 8.48 -9.04
N MET A 4 -0.57 7.98 -9.79
CA MET A 4 -1.03 8.61 -11.02
C MET A 4 -1.46 10.07 -10.79
N ALA A 5 -2.23 10.30 -9.73
CA ALA A 5 -2.70 11.64 -9.39
C ALA A 5 -1.55 12.56 -8.96
N TYR A 6 -0.58 12.06 -8.20
CA TYR A 6 0.61 12.81 -7.85
C TYR A 6 1.43 13.20 -9.08
N ALA A 7 1.59 12.27 -10.03
CA ALA A 7 2.25 12.55 -11.29
C ALA A 7 1.50 13.60 -12.11
N TYR A 8 0.18 13.44 -12.29
CA TYR A 8 -0.64 14.37 -13.07
C TYR A 8 -0.65 15.78 -12.47
N ASN A 9 -0.68 15.89 -11.14
CA ASN A 9 -0.69 17.19 -10.45
C ASN A 9 0.72 17.78 -10.24
N GLY A 10 1.79 17.02 -10.44
CA GLY A 10 3.17 17.43 -10.16
C GLY A 10 3.41 17.66 -8.67
N THR A 11 2.91 16.76 -7.84
CA THR A 11 3.01 16.80 -6.37
C THR A 11 3.88 15.67 -5.83
N ASN A 12 4.15 15.68 -4.54
CA ASN A 12 5.03 14.73 -3.86
C ASN A 12 6.44 14.70 -4.48
N LEU A 13 6.91 13.56 -4.98
CA LEU A 13 8.23 13.45 -5.59
C LEU A 13 8.29 13.92 -7.05
N PHE A 14 7.15 14.26 -7.66
CA PHE A 14 7.09 14.75 -9.04
C PHE A 14 7.37 16.26 -9.08
N LYS A 15 8.43 16.66 -9.79
CA LYS A 15 8.87 18.07 -9.89
C LYS A 15 8.01 18.94 -10.83
N SER A 16 7.21 18.29 -11.67
CA SER A 16 6.30 18.95 -12.64
C SER A 16 5.15 18.01 -12.96
N LYS A 17 4.07 18.57 -13.48
CA LYS A 17 2.94 17.79 -14.00
C LYS A 17 3.41 16.87 -15.11
N MET A 18 2.94 15.63 -15.07
CA MET A 18 3.11 14.67 -16.14
C MET A 18 1.78 14.51 -16.88
N GLU A 19 1.78 14.82 -18.15
CA GLU A 19 0.63 14.73 -19.05
C GLU A 19 0.92 13.70 -20.15
N GLY A 20 -0.06 13.43 -20.99
CA GLY A 20 0.07 12.51 -22.14
C GLY A 20 -0.20 11.05 -21.79
N PHE A 21 -1.00 10.80 -20.76
CA PHE A 21 -1.51 9.48 -20.42
C PHE A 21 -2.97 9.55 -19.95
N SER A 22 -3.68 8.46 -20.16
CA SER A 22 -5.09 8.27 -19.75
C SER A 22 -5.26 7.00 -18.94
N THR A 23 -6.24 6.97 -18.05
CA THR A 23 -6.65 5.75 -17.34
C THR A 23 -7.65 4.99 -18.21
N VAL A 24 -7.38 3.72 -18.50
CA VAL A 24 -8.21 2.88 -19.37
C VAL A 24 -8.93 1.76 -18.62
N ALA A 25 -8.46 1.39 -17.44
CA ALA A 25 -9.12 0.40 -16.61
C ALA A 25 -8.78 0.59 -15.13
N ALA A 26 -9.72 0.20 -14.24
CA ALA A 26 -9.49 -0.10 -12.84
C ALA A 26 -9.73 -1.60 -12.65
N LEU A 27 -8.76 -2.32 -12.07
CA LEU A 27 -8.76 -3.78 -12.03
C LEU A 27 -9.28 -4.33 -10.69
N TYR A 28 -8.57 -4.02 -9.60
CA TYR A 28 -8.89 -4.49 -8.26
C TYR A 28 -8.40 -3.48 -7.22
N MET A 29 -8.80 -3.70 -5.96
CA MET A 29 -8.34 -2.89 -4.85
C MET A 29 -7.09 -3.50 -4.24
N GLU A 30 -6.08 -2.69 -4.02
CA GLU A 30 -4.85 -3.02 -3.30
C GLU A 30 -4.97 -2.46 -1.88
N GLN A 31 -4.94 -3.36 -0.89
CA GLN A 31 -5.03 -3.00 0.51
C GLN A 31 -3.66 -2.55 1.03
N VAL A 32 -3.64 -1.50 1.84
CA VAL A 32 -2.44 -1.08 2.58
C VAL A 32 -2.32 -1.97 3.80
N GLN A 33 -1.45 -2.98 3.72
CA GLN A 33 -1.24 -3.97 4.76
C GLN A 33 0.03 -3.62 5.55
N ILE A 34 -0.14 -3.27 6.82
CA ILE A 34 0.99 -2.97 7.71
C ILE A 34 1.23 -4.23 8.56
N VAL A 35 2.27 -4.96 8.21
CA VAL A 35 2.54 -6.32 8.72
C VAL A 35 3.61 -6.26 9.80
N THR A 36 3.40 -6.99 10.89
CA THR A 36 4.39 -7.17 11.96
C THR A 36 4.34 -8.59 12.54
N THR A 37 5.43 -9.03 13.15
CA THR A 37 5.47 -10.24 13.98
C THR A 37 5.52 -9.91 15.49
N ASN A 38 5.43 -8.63 15.84
CA ASN A 38 5.44 -8.14 17.21
C ASN A 38 4.01 -7.78 17.66
N PRO A 39 3.40 -8.53 18.63
CA PRO A 39 2.04 -8.28 19.10
C PRO A 39 1.86 -6.94 19.84
N GLU A 40 2.94 -6.25 20.20
CA GLU A 40 2.90 -4.94 20.88
C GLU A 40 2.71 -3.77 19.90
N ILE A 41 2.93 -3.99 18.60
CA ILE A 41 2.68 -2.98 17.55
C ILE A 41 1.23 -3.15 17.09
N LYS A 42 0.34 -2.34 17.62
CA LYS A 42 -1.12 -2.44 17.39
C LYS A 42 -1.69 -1.27 16.61
N ASN A 43 -1.02 -0.13 16.68
CA ASN A 43 -1.44 1.10 16.02
C ASN A 43 -0.27 1.68 15.22
N VAL A 44 -0.56 2.49 14.21
CA VAL A 44 0.47 3.15 13.39
C VAL A 44 1.39 4.04 14.24
N SER A 45 0.87 4.65 15.31
CA SER A 45 1.69 5.43 16.26
C SER A 45 2.81 4.62 16.92
N ASP A 46 2.65 3.29 17.06
CA ASP A 46 3.65 2.40 17.64
C ASP A 46 4.87 2.20 16.72
N LEU A 47 4.79 2.65 15.47
CA LEU A 47 5.88 2.62 14.51
C LEU A 47 6.95 3.66 14.78
N ALA A 48 6.69 4.67 15.61
CA ALA A 48 7.67 5.69 15.97
C ALA A 48 8.93 5.05 16.57
N GLY A 49 10.09 5.37 16.00
CA GLY A 49 11.39 4.81 16.39
C GLY A 49 11.63 3.35 15.99
N LYS A 50 10.70 2.72 15.28
CA LYS A 50 10.82 1.32 14.80
C LYS A 50 11.52 1.25 13.46
N SER A 51 12.07 0.06 13.16
CA SER A 51 12.59 -0.27 11.83
C SER A 51 11.45 -0.75 10.93
N VAL A 52 11.11 0.03 9.91
CA VAL A 52 9.92 -0.20 9.08
C VAL A 52 10.28 -0.23 7.61
N SER A 53 9.93 -1.32 6.92
CA SER A 53 10.03 -1.39 5.46
C SER A 53 8.88 -0.63 4.82
N ILE A 54 9.20 0.34 3.96
CA ILE A 54 8.24 1.23 3.29
C ILE A 54 8.30 1.13 1.76
N GLY A 55 8.87 0.04 1.23
CA GLY A 55 9.04 -0.15 -0.21
C GLY A 55 10.17 0.70 -0.81
N ALA A 56 10.39 0.56 -2.11
CA ALA A 56 11.40 1.35 -2.80
C ALA A 56 10.99 2.83 -2.89
N PRO A 57 11.92 3.78 -2.78
CA PRO A 57 11.63 5.20 -2.95
C PRO A 57 10.91 5.48 -4.29
N GLY A 58 9.78 6.19 -4.23
CA GLY A 58 8.96 6.50 -5.40
C GLY A 58 8.05 5.37 -5.89
N SER A 59 8.01 4.22 -5.21
CA SER A 59 7.01 3.17 -5.47
C SER A 59 5.64 3.54 -4.90
N GLY A 60 4.58 2.87 -5.38
CA GLY A 60 3.23 3.04 -4.81
C GLY A 60 3.20 2.78 -3.31
N VAL A 61 3.88 1.73 -2.86
CA VAL A 61 4.01 1.37 -1.43
C VAL A 61 4.64 2.49 -0.63
N TYR A 62 5.71 3.11 -1.15
CA TYR A 62 6.37 4.24 -0.51
C TYR A 62 5.40 5.41 -0.27
N PHE A 63 4.67 5.82 -1.32
CA PHE A 63 3.71 6.92 -1.17
C PHE A 63 2.61 6.59 -0.16
N ASN A 64 2.04 5.38 -0.22
CA ASN A 64 1.01 4.96 0.74
C ASN A 64 1.55 4.90 2.17
N ALA A 65 2.78 4.44 2.39
CA ALA A 65 3.41 4.44 3.70
C ALA A 65 3.58 5.87 4.24
N ILE A 66 4.07 6.79 3.40
CA ILE A 66 4.22 8.20 3.78
C ILE A 66 2.87 8.84 4.10
N ASP A 67 1.84 8.59 3.31
CA ASP A 67 0.49 9.13 3.53
C ASP A 67 -0.09 8.64 4.87
N VAL A 68 0.03 7.32 5.14
CA VAL A 68 -0.43 6.74 6.41
C VAL A 68 0.35 7.31 7.60
N LEU A 69 1.68 7.37 7.53
CA LEU A 69 2.50 7.96 8.60
C LEU A 69 2.11 9.42 8.85
N ASN A 70 1.96 10.22 7.78
CA ASN A 70 1.57 11.62 7.88
C ASN A 70 0.17 11.80 8.51
N ALA A 71 -0.77 10.88 8.27
CA ALA A 71 -2.07 10.93 8.92
C ALA A 71 -1.95 10.87 10.45
N TYR A 72 -0.95 10.14 10.96
CA TYR A 72 -0.60 10.02 12.38
C TYR A 72 0.43 11.07 12.85
N ASP A 73 0.65 12.12 12.06
CA ASP A 73 1.64 13.17 12.33
C ASP A 73 3.09 12.64 12.48
N LEU A 74 3.36 11.43 11.94
CA LEU A 74 4.68 10.84 11.83
C LEU A 74 5.29 11.16 10.46
N LYS A 75 6.60 11.40 10.46
CA LYS A 75 7.40 11.58 9.24
C LYS A 75 8.26 10.35 9.00
N GLU A 76 8.77 10.21 7.80
CA GLU A 76 9.77 9.18 7.47
C GLU A 76 10.97 9.21 8.44
N SER A 77 11.38 10.41 8.90
CA SER A 77 12.46 10.60 9.87
C SER A 77 12.15 10.10 11.27
N ASP A 78 10.88 9.84 11.60
CA ASP A 78 10.45 9.36 12.91
C ASP A 78 10.48 7.84 13.02
N ILE A 79 10.79 7.16 11.92
CA ILE A 79 11.04 5.72 11.85
C ILE A 79 12.47 5.45 11.33
N SER A 80 12.96 4.23 11.51
CA SER A 80 14.16 3.73 10.81
C SER A 80 13.71 3.10 9.47
N ALA A 81 13.58 3.94 8.43
CA ALA A 81 13.05 3.51 7.16
C ALA A 81 13.96 2.51 6.45
N VAL A 82 13.39 1.41 5.97
CA VAL A 82 14.04 0.37 5.18
C VAL A 82 13.32 0.25 3.84
N TYR A 83 14.09 0.06 2.75
CA TYR A 83 13.55 0.04 1.39
C TYR A 83 13.76 -1.34 0.77
N GLN A 84 12.76 -2.20 0.89
CA GLN A 84 12.83 -3.61 0.51
C GLN A 84 11.64 -4.02 -0.36
N SER A 85 11.79 -5.14 -1.09
CA SER A 85 10.67 -5.83 -1.72
C SER A 85 9.76 -6.50 -0.68
N PHE A 86 8.57 -6.96 -1.09
CA PHE A 86 7.65 -7.67 -0.19
C PHE A 86 8.27 -8.97 0.36
N GLY A 87 8.96 -9.74 -0.50
CA GLY A 87 9.64 -10.96 -0.10
C GLY A 87 10.77 -10.70 0.90
N ASP A 88 11.64 -9.72 0.61
CA ASP A 88 12.75 -9.36 1.51
C ASP A 88 12.22 -8.82 2.84
N SER A 89 11.10 -8.08 2.81
CA SER A 89 10.44 -7.58 4.03
C SER A 89 9.89 -8.73 4.88
N ALA A 90 9.25 -9.72 4.26
CA ALA A 90 8.76 -10.91 4.97
C ALA A 90 9.91 -11.71 5.61
N GLU A 91 11.03 -11.92 4.91
CA GLU A 91 12.23 -12.54 5.49
C GLU A 91 12.81 -11.70 6.64
N SER A 92 12.90 -10.39 6.45
CA SER A 92 13.42 -9.48 7.48
C SER A 92 12.54 -9.45 8.74
N LEU A 93 11.22 -9.53 8.60
CA LEU A 93 10.28 -9.70 9.72
C LEU A 93 10.47 -11.03 10.44
N LYS A 94 10.59 -12.14 9.68
CA LYS A 94 10.85 -13.46 10.21
C LYS A 94 12.15 -13.51 11.02
N ASP A 95 13.20 -12.88 10.51
CA ASP A 95 14.51 -12.79 11.13
C ASP A 95 14.60 -11.72 12.24
N LYS A 96 13.51 -10.97 12.49
CA LYS A 96 13.44 -9.85 13.44
C LYS A 96 14.46 -8.74 13.16
N LYS A 97 14.80 -8.53 11.89
CA LYS A 97 15.69 -7.46 11.42
C LYS A 97 14.94 -6.13 11.24
N ILE A 98 13.62 -6.21 11.04
CA ILE A 98 12.71 -5.07 11.01
C ILE A 98 11.52 -5.35 11.91
N ASP A 99 10.85 -4.30 12.36
CA ASP A 99 9.71 -4.37 13.29
C ASP A 99 8.37 -4.47 12.54
N ALA A 100 8.25 -3.79 11.40
CA ALA A 100 7.04 -3.79 10.57
C ALA A 100 7.37 -3.56 9.09
N ALA A 101 6.41 -3.86 8.21
CA ALA A 101 6.52 -3.62 6.78
C ALA A 101 5.18 -3.17 6.19
N PHE A 102 5.22 -2.18 5.30
CA PHE A 102 4.11 -1.82 4.43
C PHE A 102 4.12 -2.70 3.19
N ILE A 103 2.99 -3.33 2.91
CA ILE A 103 2.74 -4.15 1.72
C ILE A 103 1.43 -3.67 1.12
N VAL A 104 1.46 -3.18 -0.12
CA VAL A 104 0.27 -2.69 -0.82
C VAL A 104 0.00 -3.58 -2.02
N ALA A 105 -0.99 -4.43 -1.88
CA ALA A 105 -1.37 -5.45 -2.85
C ALA A 105 -2.77 -5.99 -2.52
N GLY A 106 -3.34 -6.78 -3.41
CA GLY A 106 -4.56 -7.56 -3.10
C GLY A 106 -4.29 -8.57 -1.98
N ALA A 107 -5.20 -8.67 -1.03
CA ALA A 107 -5.17 -9.68 0.03
C ALA A 107 -5.96 -10.95 -0.41
N PRO A 108 -5.45 -12.19 -0.19
CA PRO A 108 -4.18 -12.51 0.46
C PRO A 108 -2.94 -12.26 -0.44
N THR A 109 -1.89 -11.70 0.15
CA THR A 109 -0.60 -11.48 -0.52
C THR A 109 0.36 -12.63 -0.22
N THR A 110 0.98 -13.22 -1.23
CA THR A 110 1.85 -14.42 -1.09
C THR A 110 2.94 -14.22 -0.03
N ALA A 111 3.64 -13.08 -0.02
CA ALA A 111 4.70 -12.83 0.97
C ALA A 111 4.20 -12.87 2.43
N ILE A 112 2.97 -12.43 2.69
CA ILE A 112 2.36 -12.48 4.03
C ILE A 112 1.90 -13.91 4.36
N VAL A 113 1.32 -14.61 3.39
CA VAL A 113 0.93 -16.02 3.55
C VAL A 113 2.17 -16.88 3.88
N ASP A 114 3.25 -16.71 3.12
CA ASP A 114 4.50 -17.44 3.37
C ASP A 114 5.07 -17.14 4.76
N LEU A 115 5.08 -15.87 5.18
CA LEU A 115 5.49 -15.47 6.53
C LEU A 115 4.63 -16.15 7.60
N SER A 116 3.31 -16.19 7.41
CA SER A 116 2.37 -16.77 8.37
C SER A 116 2.57 -18.28 8.59
N THR A 117 3.21 -18.99 7.66
CA THR A 117 3.56 -20.41 7.83
C THR A 117 4.68 -20.65 8.85
N SER A 118 5.47 -19.62 9.14
CA SER A 118 6.69 -19.74 9.96
C SER A 118 6.72 -18.80 11.18
N ALA A 119 5.83 -17.81 11.24
CA ALA A 119 5.71 -16.85 12.33
C ALA A 119 4.24 -16.46 12.55
N GLN A 120 3.90 -16.05 13.76
CA GLN A 120 2.61 -15.41 14.01
C GLN A 120 2.64 -14.02 13.37
N VAL A 121 1.71 -13.77 12.47
CA VAL A 121 1.53 -12.49 11.79
C VAL A 121 0.44 -11.68 12.48
N TYR A 122 0.67 -10.38 12.58
CA TYR A 122 -0.31 -9.39 12.99
C TYR A 122 -0.37 -8.31 11.92
N LEU A 123 -1.54 -7.74 11.73
CA LEU A 123 -1.73 -6.54 10.93
C LEU A 123 -2.03 -5.36 11.84
N VAL A 124 -1.42 -4.21 11.55
CA VAL A 124 -1.62 -2.98 12.31
C VAL A 124 -2.84 -2.25 11.75
N SER A 125 -3.80 -1.97 12.62
CA SER A 125 -5.04 -1.29 12.26
C SER A 125 -4.85 0.22 12.12
N ILE A 126 -5.62 0.84 11.23
CA ILE A 126 -5.81 2.29 11.15
C ILE A 126 -7.10 2.61 11.90
N ASP A 127 -7.04 3.42 12.94
CA ASP A 127 -8.22 3.82 13.70
C ASP A 127 -9.12 4.79 12.94
N ASP A 128 -10.37 4.95 13.40
CA ASP A 128 -11.41 5.71 12.70
C ASP A 128 -11.02 7.18 12.47
N GLU A 129 -10.38 7.84 13.45
CA GLU A 129 -9.98 9.24 13.35
C GLU A 129 -8.95 9.44 12.21
N HIS A 130 -7.93 8.60 12.15
CA HIS A 130 -6.88 8.69 11.14
C HIS A 130 -7.34 8.14 9.79
N MET A 131 -8.29 7.20 9.80
CA MET A 131 -9.01 6.77 8.61
C MET A 131 -9.73 7.95 7.95
N ASP A 132 -10.54 8.68 8.71
CA ASP A 132 -11.26 9.86 8.22
C ASP A 132 -10.30 10.94 7.71
N LYS A 133 -9.16 11.14 8.37
CA LYS A 133 -8.10 12.07 7.94
C LYS A 133 -7.52 11.68 6.59
N LEU A 134 -7.21 10.38 6.38
CA LEU A 134 -6.72 9.84 5.10
C LEU A 134 -7.75 10.01 3.98
N LEU A 135 -9.01 9.59 4.21
CA LEU A 135 -10.08 9.66 3.22
C LEU A 135 -10.41 11.11 2.84
N SER A 136 -10.31 12.04 3.80
CA SER A 136 -10.53 13.47 3.55
C SER A 136 -9.37 14.12 2.80
N SER A 137 -8.15 13.61 2.97
CA SER A 137 -6.94 14.15 2.31
C SER A 137 -6.79 13.70 0.87
N SER A 138 -7.37 12.54 0.51
CA SER A 138 -7.20 11.96 -0.83
C SER A 138 -8.45 11.17 -1.27
N PRO A 139 -9.03 11.52 -2.43
CA PRO A 139 -10.19 10.80 -2.99
C PRO A 139 -9.84 9.43 -3.57
N TYR A 140 -8.57 9.03 -3.53
CA TYR A 140 -8.09 7.74 -4.08
C TYR A 140 -8.09 6.63 -3.05
N TYR A 141 -8.21 6.95 -1.77
CA TYR A 141 -8.36 5.96 -0.70
C TYR A 141 -9.82 5.59 -0.48
N SER A 142 -10.03 4.34 -0.15
CA SER A 142 -11.31 3.80 0.33
C SER A 142 -11.06 3.02 1.62
N ALA A 143 -11.97 3.11 2.58
CA ALA A 143 -11.91 2.29 3.78
C ALA A 143 -12.07 0.81 3.40
N TYR A 144 -11.30 -0.05 4.04
CA TYR A 144 -11.32 -1.50 3.81
C TYR A 144 -11.11 -2.26 5.12
N THR A 145 -11.72 -3.43 5.23
CA THR A 145 -11.50 -4.36 6.33
C THR A 145 -10.88 -5.65 5.81
N ILE A 146 -9.71 -6.01 6.32
CA ILE A 146 -9.10 -7.33 6.08
C ILE A 146 -9.60 -8.25 7.19
N THR A 147 -10.39 -9.25 6.83
CA THR A 147 -10.96 -10.17 7.81
C THR A 147 -9.90 -11.13 8.36
N ALA A 148 -10.06 -11.54 9.61
CA ALA A 148 -9.08 -12.35 10.34
C ALA A 148 -8.73 -13.68 9.66
N ASP A 149 -9.68 -14.26 8.92
CA ASP A 149 -9.51 -15.54 8.22
C ASP A 149 -8.53 -15.46 7.03
N VAL A 150 -8.27 -14.26 6.48
CA VAL A 150 -7.36 -14.08 5.33
C VAL A 150 -5.93 -14.53 5.67
N TYR A 151 -5.44 -14.22 6.86
CA TYR A 151 -4.08 -14.54 7.30
C TYR A 151 -4.01 -15.28 8.65
N GLY A 152 -5.17 -15.63 9.24
CA GLY A 152 -5.23 -16.20 10.57
C GLY A 152 -4.83 -15.23 11.68
N THR A 153 -5.10 -13.92 11.48
CA THR A 153 -4.87 -12.88 12.50
C THR A 153 -5.89 -13.03 13.65
N PRO A 154 -5.59 -12.49 14.86
CA PRO A 154 -6.51 -12.60 16.00
C PRO A 154 -7.86 -11.89 15.80
N GLU A 155 -7.89 -10.86 14.98
CA GLU A 155 -9.07 -10.01 14.75
C GLU A 155 -9.05 -9.41 13.34
N ASP A 156 -10.20 -8.89 12.90
CA ASP A 156 -10.34 -8.11 11.67
C ASP A 156 -9.57 -6.80 11.79
N VAL A 157 -9.00 -6.32 10.68
CA VAL A 157 -8.15 -5.14 10.67
C VAL A 157 -8.70 -4.08 9.73
N GLN A 158 -8.93 -2.89 10.28
CA GLN A 158 -9.31 -1.71 9.51
C GLN A 158 -8.09 -1.12 8.80
N THR A 159 -8.21 -0.85 7.51
CA THR A 159 -7.18 -0.24 6.69
C THR A 159 -7.78 0.56 5.54
N VAL A 160 -6.93 1.10 4.70
CA VAL A 160 -7.34 1.74 3.44
C VAL A 160 -6.90 0.92 2.24
N ALA A 161 -7.58 1.11 1.13
CA ALA A 161 -7.23 0.51 -0.14
C ALA A 161 -7.22 1.55 -1.27
N VAL A 162 -6.42 1.28 -2.29
CA VAL A 162 -6.32 2.08 -3.53
C VAL A 162 -6.61 1.19 -4.74
N ALA A 163 -7.20 1.77 -5.79
CA ALA A 163 -7.46 1.02 -7.01
C ALA A 163 -6.16 0.79 -7.82
N ALA A 164 -5.90 -0.44 -8.19
CA ALA A 164 -4.95 -0.78 -9.25
C ALA A 164 -5.51 -0.32 -10.59
N VAL A 165 -4.84 0.61 -11.26
CA VAL A 165 -5.29 1.19 -12.52
C VAL A 165 -4.31 0.91 -13.64
N VAL A 166 -4.83 0.74 -14.84
CA VAL A 166 -4.04 0.63 -16.06
C VAL A 166 -3.99 1.99 -16.74
N LEU A 167 -2.78 2.46 -16.98
CA LEU A 167 -2.51 3.69 -17.70
C LEU A 167 -2.02 3.37 -19.11
N VAL A 168 -2.43 4.19 -20.07
CA VAL A 168 -1.94 4.15 -21.45
C VAL A 168 -1.42 5.54 -21.85
N ARG A 169 -0.38 5.59 -22.65
CA ARG A 169 0.07 6.83 -23.26
C ARG A 169 -0.94 7.28 -24.31
N ASP A 170 -1.19 8.57 -24.40
CA ASP A 170 -2.20 9.13 -25.33
C ASP A 170 -1.81 8.99 -26.82
N ASP A 171 -0.56 8.61 -27.12
CA ASP A 171 -0.11 8.33 -28.49
C ASP A 171 -0.30 6.87 -28.94
N VAL A 172 -0.85 6.01 -28.07
CA VAL A 172 -1.24 4.64 -28.43
C VAL A 172 -2.57 4.67 -29.19
N SER A 173 -2.67 3.91 -30.28
CA SER A 173 -3.88 3.90 -31.11
C SER A 173 -5.10 3.35 -30.36
N ASP A 174 -6.28 3.90 -30.65
CA ASP A 174 -7.56 3.46 -30.07
C ASP A 174 -7.80 1.95 -30.28
N ASP A 175 -7.45 1.41 -31.45
CA ASP A 175 -7.59 -0.02 -31.76
C ASP A 175 -6.72 -0.90 -30.84
N ALA A 176 -5.51 -0.46 -30.53
CA ALA A 176 -4.63 -1.20 -29.62
C ALA A 176 -5.17 -1.15 -28.18
N VAL A 177 -5.65 0.01 -27.74
CA VAL A 177 -6.27 0.18 -26.42
C VAL A 177 -7.54 -0.64 -26.31
N TYR A 178 -8.41 -0.60 -27.31
CA TYR A 178 -9.64 -1.39 -27.36
C TYR A 178 -9.33 -2.90 -27.28
N THR A 179 -8.39 -3.38 -28.10
CA THR A 179 -7.99 -4.78 -28.10
C THR A 179 -7.45 -5.22 -26.74
N PHE A 180 -6.63 -4.39 -26.11
CA PHE A 180 -6.07 -4.67 -24.78
C PHE A 180 -7.16 -4.74 -23.71
N VAL A 181 -8.03 -3.74 -23.63
CA VAL A 181 -9.08 -3.65 -22.61
C VAL A 181 -10.13 -4.77 -22.81
N SER A 182 -10.59 -5.00 -24.04
CA SER A 182 -11.55 -6.08 -24.31
C SER A 182 -10.97 -7.45 -23.98
N THR A 183 -9.69 -7.69 -24.24
CA THR A 183 -9.03 -8.95 -23.85
C THR A 183 -9.02 -9.17 -22.33
N ILE A 184 -8.94 -8.12 -21.53
CA ILE A 184 -8.99 -8.22 -20.06
C ILE A 184 -10.41 -8.54 -19.56
N PHE A 185 -11.45 -7.92 -20.14
CA PHE A 185 -12.80 -7.94 -19.59
C PHE A 185 -13.75 -8.92 -20.28
N ASP A 186 -13.43 -9.41 -21.49
CA ASP A 186 -14.27 -10.33 -22.26
C ASP A 186 -13.92 -11.82 -22.04
N ASN A 187 -12.97 -12.15 -21.11
CA ASN A 187 -12.55 -13.52 -20.80
C ASN A 187 -13.01 -13.98 -19.42
#